data_64796ed57c1ec59d540737722a5ec7e7
#
_entry.id   64796ed57c1ec59d540737722a5ec7e7
#
_cell.length_a   1.000
_cell.length_b   1.000
_cell.length_c   1.000
_cell.angle_alpha   90.00
_cell.angle_beta   90.00
_cell.angle_gamma   90.00
#
_symmetry.space_group_name_H-M   'P 1'
#
loop_
_entity.id
_entity.type
_entity.pdbx_description
1 polymer ?
#
loop_
_entity_poly.entity_id
_entity_poly.type
_entity_poly.pdbx_seq_one_letter_code
_entity_poly.pdbx_strand_id
1 'polypeptide(L)'
;MKKIIFILMAAVITLSSCERIDAGCEGIKVNLYGNDKGVDDVAMVSGMVYFNIFTEMVYEYPTYVQTVDYPAFTINAKDGSEFTVDPTISLKVVDGKTPQIFKKYRKDVSEIIMGPLFNHVKDAFRIQLNKFTTDEIVSMRDSLEKAVEKQITIVLNKEGFQLEQLTSGLKYPESIVEAVNAKNRSVQEAQKASNEVLVAEAEARKLIVKAKAQKEANDLLQQSLTPLLIRKMAIEKWDGHLSKYSGQGMQFIMGE
;
A
#
# COMPACT_ATOMS: atom_id res chain seq x y z
N MET A 1 57.31 34.33 -36.99
CA MET A 1 57.01 32.93 -36.81
C MET A 1 56.69 32.59 -35.34
N LYS A 2 57.59 32.90 -34.36
CA LYS A 2 57.32 32.58 -32.92
C LYS A 2 56.05 33.19 -32.36
N LYS A 3 55.63 34.41 -32.70
CA LYS A 3 54.39 35.06 -32.23
C LYS A 3 53.15 34.37 -32.78
N ILE A 4 53.19 33.88 -34.03
CA ILE A 4 52.07 33.16 -34.66
C ILE A 4 51.87 31.79 -34.01
N ILE A 5 52.98 31.10 -33.69
CA ILE A 5 52.94 29.81 -32.97
C ILE A 5 52.35 29.99 -31.57
N PHE A 6 52.68 31.09 -30.89
CA PHE A 6 52.14 31.38 -29.54
C PHE A 6 50.64 31.69 -29.57
N ILE A 7 50.18 32.43 -30.60
CA ILE A 7 48.75 32.71 -30.82
C ILE A 7 47.97 31.43 -31.16
N LEU A 8 48.58 30.57 -32.00
CA LEU A 8 47.96 29.29 -32.37
C LEU A 8 47.89 28.33 -31.17
N MET A 9 48.92 28.31 -30.35
CA MET A 9 48.96 27.52 -29.12
C MET A 9 47.97 28.04 -28.06
N ALA A 10 47.81 29.36 -27.92
CA ALA A 10 46.80 29.98 -27.05
C ALA A 10 45.37 29.68 -27.55
N ALA A 11 45.13 29.70 -28.87
CA ALA A 11 43.85 29.36 -29.46
C ALA A 11 43.47 27.89 -29.23
N VAL A 12 44.43 26.97 -29.27
CA VAL A 12 44.19 25.53 -28.97
C VAL A 12 43.78 25.33 -27.51
N ILE A 13 44.37 26.07 -26.57
CA ILE A 13 44.06 25.98 -25.13
C ILE A 13 42.67 26.54 -24.84
N THR A 14 42.23 27.57 -25.57
CA THR A 14 40.88 28.14 -25.37
C THR A 14 39.74 27.29 -25.97
N LEU A 15 40.07 26.33 -26.82
CA LEU A 15 39.10 25.41 -27.46
C LEU A 15 38.79 24.14 -26.62
N SER A 16 39.57 23.90 -25.56
CA SER A 16 39.25 22.81 -24.64
C SER A 16 38.22 23.27 -23.59
N SER A 17 37.11 22.58 -23.52
CA SER A 17 36.14 22.72 -22.43
C SER A 17 36.47 21.75 -21.31
N CYS A 18 36.15 22.18 -20.11
CA CYS A 18 36.25 21.36 -18.92
C CYS A 18 34.84 21.25 -18.33
N GLU A 19 34.36 20.06 -18.20
CA GLU A 19 33.10 19.76 -17.54
C GLU A 19 33.37 18.98 -16.27
N ARG A 20 32.61 19.30 -15.22
CA ARG A 20 32.70 18.60 -13.96
C ARG A 20 31.48 17.67 -13.85
N ILE A 21 31.75 16.39 -13.77
CA ILE A 21 30.72 15.39 -13.50
C ILE A 21 30.44 15.42 -12.01
N ASP A 22 29.18 15.62 -11.67
CA ASP A 22 28.73 15.73 -10.29
C ASP A 22 28.88 14.41 -9.53
N ALA A 23 29.04 14.52 -8.20
CA ALA A 23 29.12 13.35 -7.34
C ALA A 23 27.79 12.57 -7.39
N GLY A 24 27.88 11.25 -7.63
CA GLY A 24 26.71 10.38 -7.83
C GLY A 24 26.24 10.32 -9.28
N CYS A 25 27.02 10.87 -10.23
CA CYS A 25 26.80 10.72 -11.67
C CYS A 25 27.95 9.96 -12.31
N GLU A 26 27.66 9.21 -13.35
CA GLU A 26 28.63 8.66 -14.28
C GLU A 26 28.58 9.45 -15.58
N GLY A 27 29.76 9.91 -16.06
CA GLY A 27 29.90 10.62 -17.33
C GLY A 27 30.24 9.68 -18.47
N ILE A 28 29.71 9.94 -19.64
CA ILE A 28 29.99 9.23 -20.86
C ILE A 28 30.53 10.23 -21.88
N LYS A 29 31.76 10.02 -22.33
CA LYS A 29 32.36 10.81 -23.38
C LYS A 29 32.14 10.13 -24.72
N VAL A 30 31.59 10.87 -25.68
CA VAL A 30 31.20 10.38 -27.01
C VAL A 30 31.92 11.15 -28.09
N ASN A 31 32.62 10.47 -28.99
CA ASN A 31 33.25 11.07 -30.15
C ASN A 31 32.23 11.30 -31.28
N LEU A 32 32.07 12.55 -31.73
CA LEU A 32 31.12 12.94 -32.75
C LEU A 32 31.64 12.73 -34.18
N TYR A 33 32.96 12.76 -34.36
CA TYR A 33 33.64 12.73 -35.66
C TYR A 33 34.84 11.79 -35.68
N GLY A 34 35.26 11.32 -36.86
CA GLY A 34 36.39 10.47 -37.06
C GLY A 34 36.03 9.03 -37.44
N ASN A 35 37.08 8.19 -37.63
CA ASN A 35 36.87 6.75 -37.89
C ASN A 35 36.30 6.03 -36.69
N ASP A 36 36.52 6.57 -35.49
CA ASP A 36 36.02 6.06 -34.20
C ASP A 36 34.70 6.74 -33.79
N LYS A 37 33.99 7.27 -34.79
CA LYS A 37 32.69 7.93 -34.59
C LYS A 37 31.66 6.96 -33.98
N GLY A 38 31.14 7.34 -32.85
CA GLY A 38 29.97 6.67 -32.25
C GLY A 38 30.29 5.77 -31.07
N VAL A 39 29.66 4.66 -31.00
CA VAL A 39 29.43 3.89 -29.78
C VAL A 39 30.59 3.08 -29.25
N ASP A 40 31.68 2.88 -30.07
CA ASP A 40 32.79 2.03 -29.64
C ASP A 40 33.72 2.72 -28.64
N ASP A 41 33.79 4.05 -28.66
CA ASP A 41 34.63 4.86 -27.77
C ASP A 41 33.88 5.53 -26.62
N VAL A 42 32.79 4.90 -26.15
CA VAL A 42 32.07 5.37 -24.95
C VAL A 42 32.91 4.99 -23.73
N ALA A 43 33.60 5.95 -23.17
CA ALA A 43 34.37 5.78 -21.93
C ALA A 43 33.57 6.32 -20.75
N MET A 44 33.57 5.59 -19.63
CA MET A 44 33.09 6.13 -18.35
C MET A 44 34.11 7.08 -17.77
N VAL A 45 33.67 8.27 -17.39
CA VAL A 45 34.49 9.32 -16.84
C VAL A 45 33.88 9.77 -15.51
N SER A 46 34.70 9.95 -14.50
CA SER A 46 34.28 10.51 -13.22
C SER A 46 35.18 11.70 -12.85
N GLY A 47 34.59 12.73 -12.25
CA GLY A 47 35.29 13.93 -11.83
C GLY A 47 35.44 14.98 -12.94
N MET A 48 36.63 15.60 -13.08
CA MET A 48 36.84 16.66 -14.05
C MET A 48 37.25 16.06 -15.39
N VAL A 49 36.50 16.36 -16.45
CA VAL A 49 36.73 15.84 -17.81
C VAL A 49 37.07 16.98 -18.74
N TYR A 50 38.16 16.81 -19.44
CA TYR A 50 38.58 17.71 -20.53
C TYR A 50 38.11 17.12 -21.85
N PHE A 51 37.35 17.87 -22.62
CA PHE A 51 36.89 17.44 -23.92
C PHE A 51 36.92 18.58 -24.94
N ASN A 52 36.92 18.23 -26.20
CA ASN A 52 36.85 19.19 -27.29
C ASN A 52 35.42 19.40 -27.70
N ILE A 53 34.88 20.61 -27.48
CA ILE A 53 33.48 20.98 -27.77
C ILE A 53 33.06 20.65 -29.23
N PHE A 54 34.01 20.68 -30.16
CA PHE A 54 33.72 20.47 -31.59
C PHE A 54 33.65 18.99 -31.97
N THR A 55 34.35 18.12 -31.28
CA THR A 55 34.50 16.71 -31.65
C THR A 55 33.97 15.73 -30.64
N GLU A 56 33.69 16.14 -29.42
CA GLU A 56 33.31 15.32 -28.32
C GLU A 56 32.08 15.89 -27.59
N MET A 57 31.33 15.04 -26.98
CA MET A 57 30.19 15.39 -26.14
C MET A 57 30.20 14.54 -24.88
N VAL A 58 29.82 15.11 -23.74
CA VAL A 58 29.74 14.42 -22.47
C VAL A 58 28.25 14.35 -22.07
N TYR A 59 27.83 13.16 -21.69
CA TYR A 59 26.51 12.92 -21.13
C TYR A 59 26.66 12.47 -19.68
N GLU A 60 25.85 13.02 -18.80
CA GLU A 60 25.81 12.64 -17.39
C GLU A 60 24.62 11.75 -17.09
N TYR A 61 24.89 10.65 -16.39
CA TYR A 61 23.90 9.69 -15.96
C TYR A 61 23.90 9.59 -14.43
N PRO A 62 22.85 10.03 -13.75
CA PRO A 62 22.75 9.93 -12.30
C PRO A 62 22.64 8.47 -11.86
N THR A 63 23.49 8.07 -10.93
CA THR A 63 23.50 6.74 -10.31
C THR A 63 22.77 6.73 -8.96
N TYR A 64 22.31 7.91 -8.48
CA TYR A 64 21.46 8.02 -7.31
C TYR A 64 19.99 7.68 -7.64
N VAL A 65 19.24 7.38 -6.61
CA VAL A 65 17.80 7.03 -6.76
C VAL A 65 17.00 8.23 -7.25
N GLN A 66 16.30 8.04 -8.35
CA GLN A 66 15.36 9.00 -8.92
C GLN A 66 13.94 8.47 -8.77
N THR A 67 13.04 9.32 -8.31
CA THR A 67 11.60 9.01 -8.25
C THR A 67 10.90 9.71 -9.38
N VAL A 68 10.16 8.93 -10.17
CA VAL A 68 9.46 9.39 -11.35
C VAL A 68 7.99 9.03 -11.23
N ASP A 69 7.16 10.04 -11.42
CA ASP A 69 5.72 9.91 -11.47
C ASP A 69 5.27 9.83 -12.93
N TYR A 70 4.71 8.68 -13.32
CA TYR A 70 4.29 8.47 -14.69
C TYR A 70 2.84 8.92 -14.91
N PRO A 71 2.49 9.37 -16.11
CA PRO A 71 1.11 9.72 -16.41
C PRO A 71 0.20 8.50 -16.27
N ALA A 72 -0.98 8.73 -15.67
CA ALA A 72 -1.98 7.69 -15.51
C ALA A 72 -2.42 7.12 -16.87
N PHE A 73 -2.64 5.81 -16.91
CA PHE A 73 -3.12 5.09 -18.08
C PHE A 73 -4.15 4.02 -17.69
N THR A 74 -5.00 3.64 -18.65
CA THR A 74 -6.02 2.62 -18.45
C THR A 74 -5.58 1.27 -19.03
N ILE A 75 -5.91 0.21 -18.31
CA ILE A 75 -5.65 -1.19 -18.71
C ILE A 75 -6.89 -2.02 -18.39
N ASN A 76 -7.18 -2.98 -19.26
CA ASN A 76 -8.28 -3.90 -19.05
C ASN A 76 -7.79 -5.15 -18.28
N ALA A 77 -8.61 -5.61 -17.34
CA ALA A 77 -8.47 -6.90 -16.70
C ALA A 77 -8.92 -8.05 -17.64
N LYS A 78 -8.76 -9.27 -17.19
CA LYS A 78 -9.14 -10.48 -17.95
C LYS A 78 -10.63 -10.51 -18.33
N ASP A 79 -11.49 -9.95 -17.51
CA ASP A 79 -12.95 -9.85 -17.69
C ASP A 79 -13.40 -8.62 -18.48
N GLY A 80 -12.45 -7.80 -18.97
CA GLY A 80 -12.72 -6.62 -19.76
C GLY A 80 -12.98 -5.35 -18.94
N SER A 81 -12.95 -5.40 -17.61
CA SER A 81 -13.09 -4.23 -16.75
C SER A 81 -11.88 -3.30 -16.87
N GLU A 82 -12.12 -2.00 -16.96
CA GLU A 82 -11.08 -0.99 -17.09
C GLU A 82 -10.55 -0.54 -15.72
N PHE A 83 -9.24 -0.60 -15.54
CA PHE A 83 -8.53 -0.10 -14.36
C PHE A 83 -7.64 1.06 -14.74
N THR A 84 -7.61 2.09 -13.93
CA THR A 84 -6.66 3.19 -14.07
C THR A 84 -5.45 2.93 -13.19
N VAL A 85 -4.27 3.02 -13.78
CA VAL A 85 -2.98 2.83 -13.11
C VAL A 85 -2.23 4.15 -13.15
N ASP A 86 -1.74 4.61 -12.01
CA ASP A 86 -1.02 5.87 -11.80
C ASP A 86 0.30 5.57 -11.07
N PRO A 87 1.29 4.97 -11.81
CA PRO A 87 2.43 4.39 -11.14
C PRO A 87 3.52 5.41 -10.87
N THR A 88 4.04 5.40 -9.65
CA THR A 88 5.25 6.10 -9.25
C THR A 88 6.36 5.09 -9.02
N ILE A 89 7.52 5.31 -9.63
CA ILE A 89 8.66 4.39 -9.58
C ILE A 89 9.90 5.11 -9.08
N SER A 90 10.58 4.51 -8.12
CA SER A 90 11.93 4.91 -7.71
C SER A 90 12.93 3.93 -8.30
N LEU A 91 13.85 4.45 -9.09
CA LEU A 91 14.85 3.65 -9.79
C LEU A 91 16.21 4.36 -9.80
N LYS A 92 17.26 3.61 -10.06
CA LYS A 92 18.60 4.14 -10.28
C LYS A 92 19.29 3.43 -11.43
N VAL A 93 20.26 4.07 -12.03
CA VAL A 93 21.17 3.44 -12.99
C VAL A 93 22.10 2.50 -12.22
N VAL A 94 22.31 1.29 -12.73
CA VAL A 94 23.26 0.34 -12.15
C VAL A 94 24.67 0.79 -12.49
N ASP A 95 25.54 0.91 -11.50
CA ASP A 95 26.93 1.32 -11.66
C ASP A 95 27.62 0.46 -12.73
N GLY A 96 28.34 1.12 -13.63
CA GLY A 96 29.03 0.48 -14.73
C GLY A 96 28.16 0.05 -15.92
N LYS A 97 26.84 0.25 -15.88
CA LYS A 97 25.94 -0.06 -17.01
C LYS A 97 25.67 1.12 -17.93
N THR A 98 26.10 2.30 -17.55
CA THR A 98 25.89 3.55 -18.28
C THR A 98 26.32 3.46 -19.75
N PRO A 99 27.49 2.89 -20.12
CA PRO A 99 27.86 2.76 -21.52
C PRO A 99 26.93 1.88 -22.33
N GLN A 100 26.39 0.81 -21.73
CA GLN A 100 25.44 -0.08 -22.40
C GLN A 100 24.10 0.60 -22.65
N ILE A 101 23.62 1.38 -21.67
CA ILE A 101 22.39 2.19 -21.79
C ILE A 101 22.56 3.22 -22.91
N PHE A 102 23.67 3.96 -22.90
CA PHE A 102 23.95 4.94 -23.95
C PHE A 102 24.06 4.31 -25.34
N LYS A 103 24.75 3.18 -25.47
CA LYS A 103 24.86 2.44 -26.74
C LYS A 103 23.51 2.08 -27.32
N LYS A 104 22.55 1.72 -26.45
CA LYS A 104 21.21 1.30 -26.85
C LYS A 104 20.31 2.48 -27.20
N TYR A 105 20.27 3.51 -26.34
CA TYR A 105 19.27 4.57 -26.44
C TYR A 105 19.78 5.88 -27.05
N ARG A 106 21.05 6.20 -26.84
CA ARG A 106 21.71 7.44 -27.30
C ARG A 106 20.95 8.72 -26.91
N LYS A 107 20.42 8.73 -25.69
CA LYS A 107 19.58 9.79 -25.12
C LYS A 107 19.95 10.01 -23.66
N ASP A 108 19.51 11.14 -23.13
CA ASP A 108 19.61 11.44 -21.71
C ASP A 108 18.75 10.48 -20.88
N VAL A 109 19.13 10.28 -19.62
CA VAL A 109 18.43 9.39 -18.70
C VAL A 109 16.96 9.79 -18.54
N SER A 110 16.65 11.07 -18.43
CA SER A 110 15.29 11.59 -18.30
C SER A 110 14.41 11.19 -19.48
N GLU A 111 14.93 11.29 -20.71
CA GLU A 111 14.20 10.87 -21.91
C GLU A 111 14.03 9.35 -21.97
N ILE A 112 15.00 8.59 -21.50
CA ILE A 112 14.91 7.13 -21.45
C ILE A 112 13.84 6.71 -20.45
N ILE A 113 13.82 7.32 -19.28
CA ILE A 113 12.85 7.03 -18.22
C ILE A 113 11.42 7.34 -18.68
N MET A 114 11.20 8.55 -19.24
CA MET A 114 9.87 8.99 -19.64
C MET A 114 9.37 8.36 -20.96
N GLY A 115 10.23 7.77 -21.74
CA GLY A 115 9.89 7.14 -23.01
C GLY A 115 9.94 5.61 -22.96
N PRO A 116 11.08 4.98 -23.31
CA PRO A 116 11.20 3.53 -23.39
C PRO A 116 10.85 2.79 -22.09
N LEU A 117 11.33 3.29 -20.93
CA LEU A 117 11.06 2.64 -19.66
C LEU A 117 9.57 2.73 -19.28
N PHE A 118 8.93 3.85 -19.51
CA PHE A 118 7.50 3.98 -19.30
C PHE A 118 6.70 2.94 -20.11
N ASN A 119 7.08 2.70 -21.37
CA ASN A 119 6.44 1.67 -22.17
C ASN A 119 6.63 0.27 -21.56
N HIS A 120 7.81 -0.04 -21.05
CA HIS A 120 8.08 -1.31 -20.36
C HIS A 120 7.23 -1.47 -19.10
N VAL A 121 7.08 -0.39 -18.32
CA VAL A 121 6.22 -0.36 -17.13
C VAL A 121 4.77 -0.61 -17.53
N LYS A 122 4.27 0.10 -18.52
CA LYS A 122 2.90 -0.06 -19.05
C LYS A 122 2.64 -1.49 -19.53
N ASP A 123 3.60 -2.07 -20.24
CA ASP A 123 3.50 -3.46 -20.71
C ASP A 123 3.51 -4.47 -19.57
N ALA A 124 4.32 -4.26 -18.53
CA ALA A 124 4.34 -5.13 -17.37
C ALA A 124 3.00 -5.13 -16.62
N PHE A 125 2.41 -3.97 -16.41
CA PHE A 125 1.06 -3.85 -15.84
C PHE A 125 0.03 -4.54 -16.73
N ARG A 126 0.05 -4.29 -18.05
CA ARG A 126 -0.88 -4.89 -19.00
C ARG A 126 -0.82 -6.43 -18.99
N ILE A 127 0.39 -6.98 -19.00
CA ILE A 127 0.60 -8.45 -19.01
C ILE A 127 0.09 -9.08 -17.71
N GLN A 128 0.31 -8.41 -16.56
CA GLN A 128 -0.10 -8.98 -15.29
C GLN A 128 -1.60 -8.80 -15.03
N LEU A 129 -2.18 -7.59 -15.26
CA LEU A 129 -3.61 -7.37 -15.06
C LEU A 129 -4.48 -8.27 -15.93
N ASN A 130 -4.08 -8.53 -17.18
CA ASN A 130 -4.80 -9.44 -18.07
C ASN A 130 -4.86 -10.90 -17.61
N LYS A 131 -4.09 -11.29 -16.59
CA LYS A 131 -4.14 -12.65 -16.01
C LYS A 131 -5.20 -12.78 -14.93
N PHE A 132 -5.61 -11.69 -14.31
CA PHE A 132 -6.50 -11.64 -13.16
C PHE A 132 -7.88 -11.11 -13.56
N THR A 133 -8.91 -11.67 -12.96
CA THR A 133 -10.27 -11.12 -13.00
C THR A 133 -10.41 -9.97 -12.00
N THR A 134 -11.45 -9.17 -12.15
CA THR A 134 -11.72 -8.07 -11.23
C THR A 134 -11.83 -8.51 -9.77
N ASP A 135 -12.51 -9.62 -9.49
CA ASP A 135 -12.64 -10.17 -8.15
C ASP A 135 -11.29 -10.60 -7.55
N GLU A 136 -10.42 -11.19 -8.40
CA GLU A 136 -9.06 -11.57 -8.01
C GLU A 136 -8.18 -10.34 -7.74
N ILE A 137 -8.30 -9.29 -8.55
CA ILE A 137 -7.57 -8.03 -8.35
C ILE A 137 -7.97 -7.37 -7.03
N VAL A 138 -9.27 -7.38 -6.69
CA VAL A 138 -9.77 -6.81 -5.42
C VAL A 138 -9.31 -7.65 -4.22
N SER A 139 -9.41 -8.99 -4.31
CA SER A 139 -9.12 -9.89 -3.19
C SER A 139 -7.63 -10.19 -2.98
N MET A 140 -6.83 -10.20 -4.07
CA MET A 140 -5.41 -10.59 -4.08
C MET A 140 -4.51 -9.47 -4.60
N ARG A 141 -4.83 -8.22 -4.30
CA ARG A 141 -4.10 -7.02 -4.74
C ARG A 141 -2.59 -7.12 -4.50
N ASP A 142 -2.22 -7.56 -3.32
CA ASP A 142 -0.83 -7.71 -2.91
C ASP A 142 -0.04 -8.70 -3.81
N SER A 143 -0.68 -9.79 -4.22
CA SER A 143 -0.09 -10.77 -5.14
C SER A 143 0.09 -10.21 -6.55
N LEU A 144 -0.88 -9.41 -7.02
CA LEU A 144 -0.78 -8.72 -8.29
C LEU A 144 0.37 -7.70 -8.29
N GLU A 145 0.43 -6.84 -7.25
CA GLU A 145 1.48 -5.82 -7.15
C GLU A 145 2.87 -6.44 -7.10
N LYS A 146 3.07 -7.52 -6.34
CA LYS A 146 4.33 -8.29 -6.33
C LYS A 146 4.66 -8.93 -7.69
N ALA A 147 3.66 -9.41 -8.41
CA ALA A 147 3.88 -9.97 -9.74
C ALA A 147 4.30 -8.89 -10.75
N VAL A 148 3.69 -7.71 -10.69
CA VAL A 148 4.06 -6.55 -11.49
C VAL A 148 5.47 -6.08 -11.14
N GLU A 149 5.77 -5.89 -9.87
CA GLU A 149 7.08 -5.48 -9.37
C GLU A 149 8.18 -6.43 -9.85
N LYS A 150 7.97 -7.72 -9.71
CA LYS A 150 8.91 -8.75 -10.21
C LYS A 150 9.12 -8.64 -11.71
N GLN A 151 8.06 -8.44 -12.48
CA GLN A 151 8.15 -8.31 -13.94
C GLN A 151 8.93 -7.05 -14.33
N ILE A 152 8.63 -5.91 -13.69
CA ILE A 152 9.33 -4.64 -13.92
C ILE A 152 10.81 -4.78 -13.53
N THR A 153 11.11 -5.38 -12.38
CA THR A 153 12.50 -5.59 -11.93
C THR A 153 13.31 -6.39 -12.96
N ILE A 154 12.74 -7.46 -13.53
CA ILE A 154 13.42 -8.26 -14.54
C ILE A 154 13.72 -7.43 -15.80
N VAL A 155 12.75 -6.62 -16.23
CA VAL A 155 12.90 -5.80 -17.44
C VAL A 155 13.90 -4.67 -17.21
N LEU A 156 13.77 -3.93 -16.10
CA LEU A 156 14.66 -2.82 -15.77
C LEU A 156 16.11 -3.28 -15.62
N ASN A 157 16.34 -4.43 -14.97
CA ASN A 157 17.71 -4.97 -14.83
C ASN A 157 18.34 -5.30 -16.19
N LYS A 158 17.57 -5.76 -17.16
CA LYS A 158 18.08 -5.98 -18.55
C LYS A 158 18.42 -4.67 -19.25
N GLU A 159 17.73 -3.59 -18.91
CA GLU A 159 17.97 -2.26 -19.46
C GLU A 159 19.10 -1.51 -18.73
N GLY A 160 19.66 -2.06 -17.65
CA GLY A 160 20.71 -1.44 -16.87
C GLY A 160 20.23 -0.53 -15.75
N PHE A 161 18.97 -0.63 -15.39
CA PHE A 161 18.35 0.10 -14.27
C PHE A 161 17.98 -0.86 -13.15
N GLN A 162 18.06 -0.38 -11.92
CA GLN A 162 17.59 -1.10 -10.74
C GLN A 162 16.33 -0.44 -10.20
N LEU A 163 15.28 -1.26 -9.99
CA LEU A 163 14.08 -0.83 -9.28
C LEU A 163 14.33 -0.81 -7.78
N GLU A 164 14.06 0.31 -7.12
CA GLU A 164 14.13 0.45 -5.66
C GLU A 164 12.73 0.36 -5.04
N GLN A 165 11.75 1.02 -5.65
CA GLN A 165 10.38 1.01 -5.16
C GLN A 165 9.38 1.18 -6.31
N LEU A 166 8.25 0.48 -6.22
CA LEU A 166 7.10 0.64 -7.10
C LEU A 166 5.86 0.96 -6.26
N THR A 167 5.16 2.02 -6.64
CA THR A 167 3.80 2.31 -6.16
C THR A 167 2.85 2.19 -7.33
N SER A 168 1.90 1.27 -7.27
CA SER A 168 1.05 0.96 -8.43
C SER A 168 0.02 2.04 -8.75
N GLY A 169 -0.44 2.78 -7.74
CA GLY A 169 -1.51 3.79 -7.92
C GLY A 169 -2.79 3.21 -8.54
N LEU A 170 -3.08 1.91 -8.34
CA LEU A 170 -4.21 1.22 -8.96
C LEU A 170 -5.54 1.76 -8.43
N LYS A 171 -6.35 2.31 -9.33
CA LYS A 171 -7.70 2.85 -9.08
C LYS A 171 -8.74 1.93 -9.71
N TYR A 172 -9.76 1.59 -8.94
CA TYR A 172 -10.86 0.76 -9.40
C TYR A 172 -11.93 1.61 -10.10
N PRO A 173 -12.62 1.06 -11.12
CA PRO A 173 -13.81 1.69 -11.69
C PRO A 173 -14.89 1.92 -10.61
N GLU A 174 -15.62 3.02 -10.72
CA GLU A 174 -16.65 3.41 -9.75
C GLU A 174 -17.72 2.32 -9.56
N SER A 175 -18.15 1.69 -10.65
CA SER A 175 -19.12 0.58 -10.62
C SER A 175 -18.64 -0.61 -9.77
N ILE A 176 -17.35 -0.91 -9.77
CA ILE A 176 -16.77 -1.98 -8.96
C ILE A 176 -16.69 -1.55 -7.49
N VAL A 177 -16.29 -0.31 -7.23
CA VAL A 177 -16.27 0.24 -5.87
C VAL A 177 -17.67 0.20 -5.25
N GLU A 178 -18.71 0.58 -6.00
CA GLU A 178 -20.10 0.51 -5.55
C GLU A 178 -20.54 -0.93 -5.28
N ALA A 179 -20.24 -1.86 -6.18
CA ALA A 179 -20.58 -3.28 -6.00
C ALA A 179 -19.89 -3.90 -4.77
N VAL A 180 -18.60 -3.60 -4.56
CA VAL A 180 -17.84 -4.05 -3.38
C VAL A 180 -18.42 -3.45 -2.10
N ASN A 181 -18.75 -2.16 -2.11
CA ASN A 181 -19.36 -1.49 -0.97
C ASN A 181 -20.75 -2.05 -0.65
N ALA A 182 -21.59 -2.35 -1.65
CA ALA A 182 -22.89 -2.98 -1.48
C ALA A 182 -22.74 -4.39 -0.88
N LYS A 183 -21.83 -5.20 -1.40
CA LYS A 183 -21.49 -6.52 -0.87
C LYS A 183 -21.04 -6.44 0.60
N ASN A 184 -20.14 -5.52 0.90
CA ASN A 184 -19.65 -5.34 2.28
C ASN A 184 -20.75 -4.91 3.24
N ARG A 185 -21.68 -4.03 2.83
CA ARG A 185 -22.85 -3.67 3.63
C ARG A 185 -23.71 -4.89 3.92
N SER A 186 -24.03 -5.66 2.88
CA SER A 186 -24.85 -6.88 3.04
C SER A 186 -24.20 -7.89 3.99
N VAL A 187 -22.89 -8.10 3.91
CA VAL A 187 -22.15 -8.97 4.83
C VAL A 187 -22.19 -8.43 6.26
N GLN A 188 -22.00 -7.12 6.44
CA GLN A 188 -22.06 -6.48 7.76
C GLN A 188 -23.47 -6.55 8.36
N GLU A 189 -24.53 -6.36 7.57
CA GLU A 189 -25.92 -6.50 8.01
C GLU A 189 -26.25 -7.94 8.42
N ALA A 190 -25.80 -8.94 7.63
CA ALA A 190 -25.95 -10.35 7.99
C ALA A 190 -25.20 -10.70 9.29
N GLN A 191 -23.98 -10.19 9.45
CA GLN A 191 -23.19 -10.40 10.67
C GLN A 191 -23.84 -9.73 11.89
N LYS A 192 -24.39 -8.51 11.71
CA LYS A 192 -25.12 -7.80 12.76
C LYS A 192 -26.36 -8.59 13.19
N ALA A 193 -27.17 -9.05 12.23
CA ALA A 193 -28.35 -9.86 12.53
C ALA A 193 -27.96 -11.17 13.26
N SER A 194 -26.90 -11.84 12.84
CA SER A 194 -26.38 -13.03 13.54
C SER A 194 -25.95 -12.74 14.99
N ASN A 195 -25.25 -11.62 15.18
CA ASN A 195 -24.83 -11.20 16.52
C ASN A 195 -26.04 -10.83 17.42
N GLU A 196 -27.06 -10.17 16.87
CA GLU A 196 -28.30 -9.85 17.61
C GLU A 196 -29.01 -11.11 18.08
N VAL A 197 -29.09 -12.15 17.25
CA VAL A 197 -29.65 -13.45 17.64
C VAL A 197 -28.82 -14.09 18.77
N LEU A 198 -27.51 -14.10 18.66
CA LEU A 198 -26.62 -14.64 19.72
C LEU A 198 -26.76 -13.89 21.05
N VAL A 199 -26.91 -12.57 21.01
CA VAL A 199 -27.12 -11.73 22.20
C VAL A 199 -28.49 -12.06 22.80
N ALA A 200 -29.58 -12.13 22.00
CA ALA A 200 -30.92 -12.46 22.46
C ALA A 200 -30.95 -13.86 23.09
N GLU A 201 -30.30 -14.86 22.50
CA GLU A 201 -30.17 -16.19 23.08
C GLU A 201 -29.43 -16.18 24.43
N ALA A 202 -28.30 -15.41 24.51
CA ALA A 202 -27.55 -15.30 25.76
C ALA A 202 -28.35 -14.61 26.85
N GLU A 203 -29.15 -13.60 26.54
CA GLU A 203 -30.06 -12.94 27.47
C GLU A 203 -31.18 -13.87 27.93
N ALA A 204 -31.79 -14.62 27.01
CA ALA A 204 -32.81 -15.62 27.36
C ALA A 204 -32.25 -16.71 28.29
N ARG A 205 -31.05 -17.23 27.99
CA ARG A 205 -30.36 -18.19 28.88
C ARG A 205 -30.08 -17.59 30.26
N LYS A 206 -29.63 -16.33 30.32
CA LYS A 206 -29.40 -15.61 31.57
C LYS A 206 -30.66 -15.48 32.41
N LEU A 207 -31.80 -15.15 31.79
CA LEU A 207 -33.12 -15.08 32.47
C LEU A 207 -33.54 -16.45 33.00
N ILE A 208 -33.41 -17.51 32.22
CA ILE A 208 -33.73 -18.88 32.64
C ILE A 208 -32.86 -19.31 33.83
N VAL A 209 -31.54 -19.07 33.78
CA VAL A 209 -30.65 -19.38 34.89
C VAL A 209 -31.01 -18.60 36.15
N LYS A 210 -31.30 -17.29 36.00
CA LYS A 210 -31.74 -16.44 37.11
C LYS A 210 -33.04 -16.93 37.72
N ALA A 211 -34.06 -17.30 36.89
CA ALA A 211 -35.31 -17.83 37.37
C ALA A 211 -35.14 -19.18 38.08
N LYS A 212 -34.30 -20.08 37.58
CA LYS A 212 -33.95 -21.35 38.25
C LYS A 212 -33.29 -21.12 39.61
N ALA A 213 -32.25 -20.25 39.65
CA ALA A 213 -31.60 -19.91 40.91
C ALA A 213 -32.54 -19.28 41.94
N GLN A 214 -33.47 -18.42 41.48
CA GLN A 214 -34.49 -17.82 42.35
C GLN A 214 -35.48 -18.87 42.89
N LYS A 215 -35.88 -19.82 42.02
CA LYS A 215 -36.72 -20.94 42.44
C LYS A 215 -36.04 -21.79 43.50
N GLU A 216 -34.80 -22.20 43.25
CA GLU A 216 -33.99 -22.98 44.21
C GLU A 216 -33.80 -22.25 45.56
N ALA A 217 -33.51 -20.95 45.52
CA ALA A 217 -33.43 -20.13 46.72
C ALA A 217 -34.74 -20.06 47.48
N ASN A 218 -35.87 -19.91 46.76
CA ASN A 218 -37.19 -19.89 47.38
C ASN A 218 -37.57 -21.26 47.98
N ASP A 219 -37.25 -22.35 47.27
CA ASP A 219 -37.49 -23.72 47.76
C ASP A 219 -36.65 -24.02 49.05
N LEU A 220 -35.41 -23.57 49.11
CA LEU A 220 -34.57 -23.67 50.30
C LEU A 220 -35.09 -22.81 51.45
N LEU A 221 -35.56 -21.60 51.18
CA LEU A 221 -36.19 -20.75 52.17
C LEU A 221 -37.49 -21.38 52.70
N GLN A 222 -38.30 -21.96 51.84
CA GLN A 222 -39.57 -22.62 52.22
C GLN A 222 -39.32 -23.84 53.10
N GLN A 223 -38.27 -24.63 52.85
CA GLN A 223 -37.84 -25.76 53.70
C GLN A 223 -37.29 -25.30 55.03
N SER A 224 -36.65 -24.14 55.11
CA SER A 224 -36.07 -23.57 56.36
C SER A 224 -37.05 -22.77 57.20
N LEU A 225 -38.20 -22.36 56.64
CA LEU A 225 -39.22 -21.55 57.32
C LEU A 225 -40.09 -22.43 58.22
N THR A 226 -39.69 -22.56 59.45
CA THR A 226 -40.56 -23.11 60.50
C THR A 226 -41.49 -22.04 61.05
N PRO A 227 -42.69 -22.41 61.58
CA PRO A 227 -43.61 -21.44 62.16
C PRO A 227 -42.99 -20.55 63.25
N LEU A 228 -42.04 -21.10 63.99
CA LEU A 228 -41.24 -20.38 65.00
C LEU A 228 -40.33 -19.34 64.41
N LEU A 229 -39.68 -19.65 63.28
CA LEU A 229 -38.78 -18.72 62.57
C LEU A 229 -39.58 -17.52 61.95
N ILE A 230 -40.76 -17.81 61.42
CA ILE A 230 -41.65 -16.75 60.88
C ILE A 230 -42.07 -15.80 62.00
N ARG A 231 -42.46 -16.34 63.15
CA ARG A 231 -42.79 -15.52 64.32
C ARG A 231 -41.59 -14.66 64.80
N LYS A 232 -40.40 -15.24 64.87
CA LYS A 232 -39.20 -14.51 65.23
C LYS A 232 -38.91 -13.35 64.24
N MET A 233 -38.95 -13.60 62.92
CA MET A 233 -38.75 -12.58 61.90
C MET A 233 -39.80 -11.47 61.92
N ALA A 234 -41.04 -11.83 62.22
CA ALA A 234 -42.14 -10.88 62.39
C ALA A 234 -41.88 -9.96 63.61
N ILE A 235 -41.37 -10.49 64.73
CA ILE A 235 -41.03 -9.75 65.93
C ILE A 235 -39.81 -8.87 65.66
N GLU A 236 -38.78 -9.36 64.98
CA GLU A 236 -37.58 -8.55 64.69
C GLU A 236 -37.85 -7.40 63.70
N LYS A 237 -38.81 -7.53 62.81
CA LYS A 237 -39.21 -6.44 61.90
C LYS A 237 -40.34 -5.58 62.41
N TRP A 238 -40.87 -5.88 63.55
CA TRP A 238 -41.95 -5.07 64.11
C TRP A 238 -41.43 -3.74 64.67
N ASP A 239 -41.97 -2.65 64.16
CA ASP A 239 -41.63 -1.28 64.51
C ASP A 239 -42.26 -0.78 65.80
N GLY A 240 -42.95 -1.68 66.53
CA GLY A 240 -43.59 -1.36 67.82
C GLY A 240 -44.93 -0.66 67.70
N HIS A 241 -45.45 -0.44 66.48
CA HIS A 241 -46.74 0.18 66.24
C HIS A 241 -47.81 -0.85 65.83
N LEU A 242 -48.92 -0.84 66.47
CA LEU A 242 -50.13 -1.58 66.03
C LEU A 242 -50.74 -0.88 64.81
N SER A 243 -51.05 -1.63 63.74
CA SER A 243 -51.69 -1.05 62.54
C SER A 243 -53.01 -0.41 62.94
N LYS A 244 -53.17 0.87 62.60
CA LYS A 244 -54.36 1.69 62.85
C LYS A 244 -55.63 1.27 62.10
N TYR A 245 -55.53 0.25 61.24
CA TYR A 245 -56.61 -0.26 60.42
C TYR A 245 -56.76 -1.77 60.62
N SER A 246 -57.57 -2.19 61.58
CA SER A 246 -58.11 -3.53 61.64
C SER A 246 -59.45 -3.54 60.88
N GLY A 247 -59.41 -3.72 59.51
CA GLY A 247 -60.66 -3.98 58.75
C GLY A 247 -61.07 -5.42 58.98
N GLN A 248 -62.41 -5.62 59.23
CA GLN A 248 -63.02 -6.97 59.21
C GLN A 248 -62.70 -7.64 57.88
N GLY A 249 -61.76 -8.58 57.87
CA GLY A 249 -61.46 -9.35 56.65
C GLY A 249 -60.02 -9.89 56.56
N MET A 250 -59.06 -9.48 57.37
CA MET A 250 -57.75 -10.13 57.44
C MET A 250 -57.71 -10.94 58.74
N GLN A 251 -58.15 -12.19 58.71
CA GLN A 251 -57.74 -13.19 59.72
C GLN A 251 -56.25 -13.40 59.58
N PHE A 252 -55.45 -12.75 60.43
CA PHE A 252 -54.17 -13.26 60.79
C PHE A 252 -54.37 -14.62 61.47
N ILE A 253 -54.15 -15.70 60.76
CA ILE A 253 -54.18 -17.05 61.32
C ILE A 253 -53.02 -17.12 62.34
N MET A 254 -53.32 -16.73 63.56
CA MET A 254 -52.59 -17.20 64.71
C MET A 254 -53.31 -18.51 65.13
N GLY A 255 -53.02 -19.61 64.44
CA GLY A 255 -53.35 -20.93 64.82
C GLY A 255 -52.55 -21.33 66.05
N GLU A 256 -53.20 -21.90 67.01
CA GLU A 256 -52.69 -22.48 68.23
C GLU A 256 -51.47 -23.33 68.09
#